data_63e9aa8223cb19f0aec3e6da6cb5a83e
#
_entry.id   63e9aa8223cb19f0aec3e6da6cb5a83e
#
_cell.length_a   1.000
_cell.length_b   1.000
_cell.length_c   1.000
_cell.angle_alpha   90.00
_cell.angle_beta   90.00
_cell.angle_gamma   90.00
#
_symmetry.space_group_name_H-M   'P 1'
#
loop_
_entity.id
_entity.type
_entity.pdbx_description
1 polymer ?
#
loop_
_entity_poly.entity_id
_entity_poly.type
_entity_poly.pdbx_seq_one_letter_code
_entity_poly.pdbx_strand_id
1 'polypeptide(L)'
;MTTATLENASTATTDAATQSFTVTFLIRRFDPDVDTEPRWQDFDVEMYATDRVLDALHKIKWEQDGSLTFRRSCAHGICGSDAMRINGRNRLACKTLIKDLDISKPIYVEAIKGLPLEKDLVVDMEPFFASFREVQPFLQSRTTPEPGTERIQNVAERARFDDTTKCILCAACTSSCPVFWTDGQYFGPAAIVNAHRFIFDSRDDEAKVRLDILNDKEGVWRCRTTFNCTDACPRGIEVTKAIAEVKQAIMRGRP
;
A
#
# COMPACT_ATOMS: atom_id res chain seq x y z
N MET A 1 -39.06 17.90 45.09
CA MET A 1 -37.98 16.94 45.29
C MET A 1 -38.39 15.67 44.60
N THR A 2 -37.90 15.41 43.40
CA THR A 2 -38.14 14.17 42.69
C THR A 2 -36.84 13.82 41.95
N THR A 3 -36.10 12.90 42.49
CA THR A 3 -34.90 12.30 41.91
C THR A 3 -35.30 11.39 40.76
N ALA A 4 -34.99 11.77 39.53
CA ALA A 4 -35.09 10.87 38.36
C ALA A 4 -33.78 10.10 38.21
N THR A 5 -33.88 8.82 38.35
CA THR A 5 -32.85 7.79 38.13
C THR A 5 -32.43 7.77 36.68
N LEU A 6 -31.15 8.02 36.43
CA LEU A 6 -30.47 7.75 35.15
C LEU A 6 -29.95 6.29 35.22
N GLU A 7 -30.74 5.36 34.75
CA GLU A 7 -30.28 4.00 34.48
C GLU A 7 -30.71 3.56 33.06
N ASN A 8 -29.76 2.85 32.39
CA ASN A 8 -29.91 2.11 31.13
C ASN A 8 -29.77 2.84 29.80
N ALA A 9 -28.50 3.13 29.46
CA ALA A 9 -28.09 3.25 28.04
C ALA A 9 -26.72 2.65 27.75
N SER A 10 -26.26 1.63 28.50
CA SER A 10 -24.88 1.10 28.38
C SER A 10 -24.76 -0.40 28.08
N THR A 11 -25.84 -1.12 27.83
CA THR A 11 -25.76 -2.60 27.71
C THR A 11 -25.95 -3.17 26.29
N ALA A 12 -26.30 -2.36 25.30
CA ALA A 12 -26.60 -2.87 23.96
C ALA A 12 -25.41 -2.91 22.97
N THR A 13 -24.26 -2.33 23.32
CA THR A 13 -23.09 -2.23 22.41
C THR A 13 -21.99 -3.26 22.65
N THR A 14 -22.05 -4.00 23.76
CA THR A 14 -21.03 -4.99 24.14
C THR A 14 -21.27 -6.39 23.57
N ASP A 15 -22.49 -6.77 23.25
CA ASP A 15 -22.82 -8.15 22.84
C ASP A 15 -22.43 -8.49 21.39
N ALA A 16 -22.49 -7.53 20.47
CA ALA A 16 -22.17 -7.76 19.05
C ALA A 16 -20.67 -7.99 18.76
N ALA A 17 -19.78 -7.50 19.65
CA ALA A 17 -18.32 -7.63 19.47
C ALA A 17 -17.79 -9.00 19.96
N THR A 18 -18.57 -9.75 20.74
CA THR A 18 -18.19 -10.99 21.42
C THR A 18 -18.72 -12.25 20.74
N GLN A 19 -19.60 -12.12 19.75
CA GLN A 19 -20.15 -13.28 19.04
C GLN A 19 -19.29 -13.61 17.82
N SER A 20 -18.80 -14.86 17.75
CA SER A 20 -18.13 -15.39 16.55
C SER A 20 -19.16 -15.76 15.48
N PHE A 21 -18.75 -15.66 14.24
CA PHE A 21 -19.51 -16.07 13.07
C PHE A 21 -18.58 -16.65 12.00
N THR A 22 -19.11 -17.56 11.19
CA THR A 22 -18.33 -18.18 10.11
C THR A 22 -18.27 -17.24 8.90
N VAL A 23 -17.07 -17.04 8.37
CA VAL A 23 -16.82 -16.28 7.14
C VAL A 23 -16.13 -17.18 6.14
N THR A 24 -16.66 -17.23 4.91
CA THR A 24 -16.02 -17.95 3.81
C THR A 24 -15.00 -17.06 3.11
N PHE A 25 -13.75 -17.52 3.03
CA PHE A 25 -12.67 -16.91 2.27
C PHE A 25 -12.42 -17.72 1.00
N LEU A 26 -12.38 -17.04 -0.16
CA LEU A 26 -11.90 -17.60 -1.41
C LEU A 26 -10.49 -17.06 -1.67
N ILE A 27 -9.48 -17.91 -1.48
CA ILE A 27 -8.08 -17.55 -1.64
C ILE A 27 -7.56 -18.04 -2.99
N ARG A 28 -6.92 -17.18 -3.75
CA ARG A 28 -6.26 -17.57 -5.00
C ARG A 28 -4.94 -18.25 -4.69
N ARG A 29 -4.89 -19.55 -4.92
CA ARG A 29 -3.74 -20.42 -4.68
C ARG A 29 -2.94 -20.63 -5.95
N PHE A 30 -1.64 -20.73 -5.77
CA PHE A 30 -0.69 -21.10 -6.82
C PHE A 30 0.58 -21.66 -6.21
N ASP A 31 0.96 -22.85 -6.63
CA ASP A 31 2.25 -23.44 -6.29
C ASP A 31 3.01 -23.72 -7.61
N PRO A 32 4.14 -23.05 -7.88
CA PRO A 32 4.84 -23.18 -9.15
C PRO A 32 5.39 -24.59 -9.41
N ASP A 33 5.54 -25.42 -8.37
CA ASP A 33 6.02 -26.78 -8.49
C ASP A 33 4.92 -27.78 -8.91
N VAL A 34 3.64 -27.39 -8.77
CA VAL A 34 2.49 -28.28 -8.94
C VAL A 34 1.44 -27.73 -9.89
N ASP A 35 1.15 -26.42 -9.79
CA ASP A 35 0.04 -25.78 -10.51
C ASP A 35 0.53 -25.17 -11.84
N THR A 36 -0.23 -25.39 -12.92
CA THR A 36 -0.02 -24.70 -14.20
C THR A 36 -0.67 -23.32 -14.24
N GLU A 37 -1.77 -23.15 -13.49
CA GLU A 37 -2.53 -21.89 -13.38
C GLU A 37 -3.04 -21.67 -11.96
N PRO A 38 -3.16 -20.41 -11.52
CA PRO A 38 -3.75 -20.11 -10.22
C PRO A 38 -5.22 -20.52 -10.14
N ARG A 39 -5.60 -21.20 -9.04
CA ARG A 39 -6.94 -21.68 -8.75
C ARG A 39 -7.54 -21.01 -7.51
N TRP A 40 -8.84 -21.03 -7.36
CA TRP A 40 -9.52 -20.59 -6.15
C TRP A 40 -9.73 -21.79 -5.21
N GLN A 41 -9.52 -21.52 -3.91
CA GLN A 41 -9.79 -22.48 -2.84
C GLN A 41 -10.57 -21.78 -1.74
N ASP A 42 -11.64 -22.40 -1.28
CA ASP A 42 -12.49 -21.90 -0.20
C ASP A 42 -12.01 -22.39 1.17
N PHE A 43 -12.23 -21.53 2.17
CA PHE A 43 -11.95 -21.79 3.58
C PHE A 43 -13.02 -21.14 4.44
N ASP A 44 -13.66 -21.91 5.29
CA ASP A 44 -14.58 -21.40 6.30
C ASP A 44 -13.83 -21.16 7.61
N VAL A 45 -13.89 -19.94 8.12
CA VAL A 45 -13.13 -19.50 9.29
C VAL A 45 -14.05 -18.85 10.31
N GLU A 46 -13.96 -19.26 11.57
CA GLU A 46 -14.62 -18.55 12.66
C GLU A 46 -13.92 -17.25 12.99
N MET A 47 -14.66 -16.13 12.89
CA MET A 47 -14.14 -14.79 13.04
C MET A 47 -15.00 -13.96 13.99
N TYR A 48 -14.39 -12.95 14.58
CA TYR A 48 -15.08 -11.86 15.27
C TYR A 48 -15.11 -10.60 14.39
N ALA A 49 -16.08 -9.74 14.63
CA ALA A 49 -16.21 -8.49 13.86
C ALA A 49 -14.94 -7.60 13.90
N THR A 50 -14.20 -7.67 14.99
CA THR A 50 -12.95 -6.90 15.22
C THR A 50 -11.69 -7.57 14.67
N ASP A 51 -11.78 -8.83 14.24
CA ASP A 51 -10.66 -9.52 13.59
C ASP A 51 -10.34 -8.90 12.24
N ARG A 52 -9.14 -9.18 11.75
CA ARG A 52 -8.63 -8.68 10.47
C ARG A 52 -8.52 -9.83 9.48
N VAL A 53 -8.45 -9.49 8.20
CA VAL A 53 -8.18 -10.49 7.16
C VAL A 53 -6.86 -11.24 7.42
N LEU A 54 -5.85 -10.57 7.98
CA LEU A 54 -4.59 -11.23 8.36
C LEU A 54 -4.79 -12.31 9.43
N ASP A 55 -5.70 -12.10 10.38
CA ASP A 55 -6.01 -13.09 11.43
C ASP A 55 -6.67 -14.33 10.82
N ALA A 56 -7.55 -14.14 9.83
CA ALA A 56 -8.12 -15.26 9.06
C ALA A 56 -7.05 -16.06 8.32
N LEU A 57 -6.11 -15.38 7.64
CA LEU A 57 -5.01 -16.07 6.94
C LEU A 57 -4.12 -16.88 7.90
N HIS A 58 -3.91 -16.39 9.12
CA HIS A 58 -3.19 -17.15 10.15
C HIS A 58 -3.98 -18.38 10.59
N LYS A 59 -5.28 -18.26 10.89
CA LYS A 59 -6.14 -19.40 11.26
C LYS A 59 -6.15 -20.46 10.16
N ILE A 60 -6.34 -20.06 8.90
CA ILE A 60 -6.27 -20.97 7.75
C ILE A 60 -4.93 -21.70 7.72
N LYS A 61 -3.82 -20.96 7.79
CA LYS A 61 -2.49 -21.55 7.72
C LYS A 61 -2.18 -22.50 8.87
N TRP A 62 -2.62 -22.21 10.08
CA TRP A 62 -2.28 -22.99 11.26
C TRP A 62 -3.23 -24.16 11.50
N GLU A 63 -4.49 -24.03 11.11
CA GLU A 63 -5.54 -24.98 11.50
C GLU A 63 -6.08 -25.80 10.31
N GLN A 64 -5.99 -25.28 9.06
CA GLN A 64 -6.61 -25.91 7.90
C GLN A 64 -5.59 -26.32 6.82
N ASP A 65 -4.70 -25.39 6.39
CA ASP A 65 -3.75 -25.63 5.31
C ASP A 65 -2.41 -24.92 5.53
N GLY A 66 -1.43 -25.63 6.09
CA GLY A 66 -0.09 -25.13 6.37
C GLY A 66 0.70 -24.72 5.12
N SER A 67 0.28 -25.12 3.92
CA SER A 67 0.94 -24.76 2.65
C SER A 67 0.65 -23.32 2.20
N LEU A 68 -0.43 -22.67 2.72
CA LEU A 68 -0.78 -21.30 2.37
C LEU A 68 0.37 -20.34 2.60
N THR A 69 0.78 -19.61 1.56
CA THR A 69 1.94 -18.74 1.59
C THR A 69 1.55 -17.27 1.45
N PHE A 70 1.97 -16.44 2.41
CA PHE A 70 1.80 -14.99 2.41
C PHE A 70 2.89 -14.29 3.21
N ARG A 71 3.13 -13.01 2.90
CA ARG A 71 4.07 -12.17 3.65
C ARG A 71 3.37 -11.47 4.79
N ARG A 72 4.03 -11.42 5.94
CA ARG A 72 3.60 -10.59 7.08
C ARG A 72 4.81 -10.22 7.94
N SER A 73 4.72 -9.12 8.68
CA SER A 73 5.74 -8.70 9.64
C SER A 73 5.09 -7.96 10.82
N CYS A 74 4.88 -6.64 10.73
CA CYS A 74 4.46 -5.82 11.86
C CYS A 74 3.01 -6.05 12.33
N ALA A 75 2.11 -6.52 11.46
CA ALA A 75 0.68 -6.72 11.71
C ALA A 75 -0.11 -5.47 12.14
N HIS A 76 0.42 -4.24 11.94
CA HIS A 76 -0.23 -3.00 12.34
C HIS A 76 -0.14 -1.85 11.30
N GLY A 77 0.14 -2.20 10.02
CA GLY A 77 0.03 -1.28 8.91
C GLY A 77 1.23 -0.35 8.69
N ILE A 78 2.42 -0.73 9.14
CA ILE A 78 3.65 0.07 9.01
C ILE A 78 4.64 -0.53 8.02
N CYS A 79 4.78 -1.87 7.96
CA CYS A 79 5.78 -2.51 7.09
C CYS A 79 5.30 -2.71 5.65
N GLY A 80 3.99 -2.73 5.40
CA GLY A 80 3.40 -2.92 4.08
C GLY A 80 3.53 -4.34 3.49
N SER A 81 4.14 -5.30 4.21
CA SER A 81 4.46 -6.63 3.67
C SER A 81 3.24 -7.49 3.33
N ASP A 82 2.11 -7.25 3.98
CA ASP A 82 0.85 -7.95 3.82
C ASP A 82 -0.13 -7.24 2.86
N ALA A 83 0.41 -6.47 1.92
CA ALA A 83 -0.39 -5.88 0.85
C ALA A 83 -0.89 -6.98 -0.10
N MET A 84 -2.21 -7.04 -0.26
CA MET A 84 -2.88 -8.01 -1.14
C MET A 84 -4.17 -7.43 -1.68
N ARG A 85 -4.77 -8.11 -2.63
CA ARG A 85 -6.04 -7.70 -3.21
C ARG A 85 -7.19 -8.40 -2.51
N ILE A 86 -8.01 -7.62 -1.79
CA ILE A 86 -9.15 -8.10 -1.02
C ILE A 86 -10.42 -7.53 -1.65
N ASN A 87 -11.33 -8.41 -2.06
CA ASN A 87 -12.56 -8.05 -2.79
C ASN A 87 -12.30 -7.07 -3.93
N GLY A 88 -11.25 -7.34 -4.73
CA GLY A 88 -10.91 -6.54 -5.90
C GLY A 88 -10.17 -5.23 -5.61
N ARG A 89 -9.86 -4.89 -4.36
CA ARG A 89 -9.13 -3.67 -3.97
C ARG A 89 -7.82 -4.01 -3.27
N ASN A 90 -6.74 -3.31 -3.61
CA ASN A 90 -5.47 -3.47 -2.90
C ASN A 90 -5.56 -2.83 -1.51
N ARG A 91 -5.27 -3.63 -0.49
CA ARG A 91 -5.33 -3.24 0.92
C ARG A 91 -4.24 -3.96 1.71
N LEU A 92 -4.00 -3.52 2.94
CA LEU A 92 -3.19 -4.29 3.90
C LEU A 92 -4.12 -5.24 4.66
N ALA A 93 -3.81 -6.53 4.68
CA ALA A 93 -4.62 -7.54 5.38
C ALA A 93 -4.70 -7.24 6.88
N CYS A 94 -3.62 -6.73 7.49
CA CYS A 94 -3.56 -6.35 8.89
C CYS A 94 -4.34 -5.06 9.25
N LYS A 95 -4.86 -4.33 8.27
CA LYS A 95 -5.67 -3.11 8.47
C LYS A 95 -7.12 -3.29 8.04
N THR A 96 -7.43 -4.37 7.35
CA THR A 96 -8.78 -4.64 6.86
C THR A 96 -9.56 -5.45 7.89
N LEU A 97 -10.51 -4.81 8.58
CA LEU A 97 -11.36 -5.46 9.58
C LEU A 97 -12.49 -6.26 8.89
N ILE A 98 -12.88 -7.37 9.48
CA ILE A 98 -13.97 -8.21 8.98
C ILE A 98 -15.29 -7.43 8.94
N LYS A 99 -15.59 -6.62 9.95
CA LYS A 99 -16.79 -5.77 9.99
C LYS A 99 -16.88 -4.72 8.86
N ASP A 100 -15.77 -4.38 8.21
CA ASP A 100 -15.73 -3.41 7.12
C ASP A 100 -15.94 -4.07 5.74
N LEU A 101 -16.19 -5.40 5.72
CA LEU A 101 -16.42 -6.20 4.52
C LEU A 101 -17.87 -6.73 4.50
N ASP A 102 -18.39 -6.96 3.29
CA ASP A 102 -19.67 -7.64 3.11
C ASP A 102 -19.49 -9.15 3.31
N ILE A 103 -19.77 -9.62 4.52
CA ILE A 103 -19.65 -11.03 4.92
C ILE A 103 -20.82 -11.89 4.47
N SER A 104 -21.86 -11.33 3.85
CA SER A 104 -22.95 -12.11 3.22
C SER A 104 -22.48 -12.86 1.97
N LYS A 105 -21.29 -12.54 1.50
CA LYS A 105 -20.61 -13.13 0.34
C LYS A 105 -19.21 -13.58 0.74
N PRO A 106 -18.63 -14.55 0.01
CA PRO A 106 -17.25 -14.94 0.22
C PRO A 106 -16.30 -13.75 0.05
N ILE A 107 -15.26 -13.69 0.91
CA ILE A 107 -14.20 -12.70 0.82
C ILE A 107 -13.12 -13.23 -0.11
N TYR A 108 -12.93 -12.56 -1.23
CA TYR A 108 -11.91 -12.90 -2.22
C TYR A 108 -10.56 -12.32 -1.83
N VAL A 109 -9.53 -13.17 -1.76
CA VAL A 109 -8.16 -12.76 -1.45
C VAL A 109 -7.21 -13.30 -2.52
N GLU A 110 -6.47 -12.40 -3.15
CA GLU A 110 -5.48 -12.73 -4.19
C GLU A 110 -4.23 -11.86 -4.04
N ALA A 111 -3.13 -12.26 -4.67
CA ALA A 111 -1.93 -11.45 -4.73
C ALA A 111 -2.18 -10.11 -5.44
N ILE A 112 -1.36 -9.09 -5.15
CA ILE A 112 -1.40 -7.82 -5.88
C ILE A 112 -1.05 -8.05 -7.35
N LYS A 113 -1.65 -7.26 -8.27
CA LYS A 113 -1.49 -7.42 -9.72
C LYS A 113 -0.28 -6.67 -10.30
N GLY A 114 0.16 -7.12 -11.47
CA GLY A 114 1.19 -6.43 -12.26
C GLY A 114 2.63 -6.79 -11.85
N LEU A 115 2.80 -7.66 -10.87
CA LEU A 115 4.08 -8.25 -10.48
C LEU A 115 4.04 -9.77 -10.70
N PRO A 116 5.19 -10.42 -11.01
CA PRO A 116 5.23 -11.87 -11.19
C PRO A 116 4.76 -12.59 -9.92
N LEU A 117 3.89 -13.59 -10.10
CA LEU A 117 3.40 -14.41 -8.99
C LEU A 117 4.46 -15.47 -8.66
N GLU A 118 4.88 -15.52 -7.39
CA GLU A 118 5.81 -16.55 -6.90
C GLU A 118 5.05 -17.76 -6.33
N LYS A 119 4.22 -17.53 -5.32
CA LYS A 119 3.40 -18.59 -4.69
C LYS A 119 2.23 -17.97 -3.93
N ASP A 120 1.02 -18.46 -4.15
CA ASP A 120 -0.23 -18.04 -3.51
C ASP A 120 -0.44 -16.51 -3.50
N LEU A 121 -0.18 -15.85 -2.36
CA LEU A 121 -0.33 -14.42 -2.17
C LEU A 121 1.01 -13.65 -2.24
N VAL A 122 2.09 -14.34 -2.60
CA VAL A 122 3.45 -13.80 -2.69
C VAL A 122 3.81 -13.50 -4.15
N VAL A 123 4.30 -12.29 -4.40
CA VAL A 123 4.79 -11.85 -5.70
C VAL A 123 6.26 -11.46 -5.64
N ASP A 124 6.97 -11.54 -6.77
CA ASP A 124 8.30 -10.97 -6.91
C ASP A 124 8.22 -9.44 -6.86
N MET A 125 8.87 -8.85 -5.88
CA MET A 125 8.93 -7.40 -5.67
C MET A 125 10.10 -6.73 -6.40
N GLU A 126 10.99 -7.49 -7.05
CA GLU A 126 12.19 -6.91 -7.67
C GLU A 126 11.87 -5.88 -8.77
N PRO A 127 10.90 -6.07 -9.67
CA PRO A 127 10.54 -5.05 -10.65
C PRO A 127 10.07 -3.73 -10.00
N PHE A 128 9.35 -3.82 -8.88
CA PHE A 128 8.93 -2.65 -8.11
C PHE A 128 10.13 -1.92 -7.49
N PHE A 129 11.05 -2.65 -6.87
CA PHE A 129 12.24 -2.06 -6.26
C PHE A 129 13.27 -1.58 -7.28
N ALA A 130 13.33 -2.17 -8.47
CA ALA A 130 14.14 -1.66 -9.57
C ALA A 130 13.71 -0.24 -9.96
N SER A 131 12.41 -0.03 -10.22
CA SER A 131 11.85 1.30 -10.50
C SER A 131 12.05 2.29 -9.33
N PHE A 132 11.96 1.80 -8.09
CA PHE A 132 12.24 2.63 -6.91
C PHE A 132 13.69 3.09 -6.86
N ARG A 133 14.67 2.19 -7.10
CA ARG A 133 16.11 2.56 -7.08
C ARG A 133 16.48 3.52 -8.19
N GLU A 134 15.87 3.38 -9.37
CA GLU A 134 16.17 4.19 -10.54
C GLU A 134 15.90 5.68 -10.31
N VAL A 135 14.89 6.03 -9.54
CA VAL A 135 14.58 7.43 -9.21
C VAL A 135 15.48 8.01 -8.09
N GLN A 136 16.50 7.28 -7.65
CA GLN A 136 17.49 7.73 -6.65
C GLN A 136 16.83 8.28 -5.38
N PRO A 137 16.07 7.46 -4.63
CA PRO A 137 15.24 7.91 -3.52
C PRO A 137 16.04 8.10 -2.21
N PHE A 138 17.06 8.92 -2.23
CA PHE A 138 17.91 9.29 -1.09
C PHE A 138 18.40 10.73 -1.23
N LEU A 139 18.66 11.40 -0.11
CA LEU A 139 19.12 12.77 -0.09
C LEU A 139 20.50 12.87 -0.76
N GLN A 140 20.62 13.76 -1.73
CA GLN A 140 21.87 14.09 -2.41
C GLN A 140 22.17 15.56 -2.22
N SER A 141 23.25 15.87 -1.53
CA SER A 141 23.69 17.25 -1.31
C SER A 141 25.17 17.41 -1.63
N ARG A 142 25.49 18.48 -2.37
CA ARG A 142 26.85 18.83 -2.80
C ARG A 142 27.65 19.47 -1.69
N THR A 143 26.98 19.95 -0.63
CA THR A 143 27.62 20.62 0.49
C THR A 143 27.61 19.72 1.72
N THR A 144 28.68 19.79 2.51
CA THR A 144 28.73 19.18 3.84
C THR A 144 28.48 20.29 4.87
N PRO A 145 27.54 20.10 5.82
CA PRO A 145 27.36 21.08 6.89
C PRO A 145 28.65 21.22 7.71
N GLU A 146 28.86 22.39 8.31
CA GLU A 146 29.94 22.58 9.28
C GLU A 146 29.84 21.56 10.43
N PRO A 147 30.96 21.07 10.96
CA PRO A 147 30.92 20.10 12.07
C PRO A 147 30.06 20.60 13.24
N GLY A 148 29.12 19.76 13.67
CA GLY A 148 28.20 20.08 14.77
C GLY A 148 26.96 20.90 14.36
N THR A 149 26.77 21.18 13.07
CA THR A 149 25.57 21.84 12.53
C THR A 149 24.70 20.90 11.70
N GLU A 150 23.45 21.29 11.47
CA GLU A 150 22.49 20.56 10.64
C GLU A 150 22.10 21.36 9.40
N ARG A 151 21.56 20.66 8.39
CA ARG A 151 20.90 21.34 7.25
C ARG A 151 19.57 21.88 7.72
N ILE A 152 19.49 23.19 7.85
CA ILE A 152 18.28 23.88 8.30
C ILE A 152 17.19 23.77 7.24
N GLN A 153 15.98 23.48 7.67
CA GLN A 153 14.77 23.44 6.86
C GLN A 153 13.63 24.08 7.65
N ASN A 154 12.93 25.03 7.07
CA ASN A 154 11.80 25.66 7.72
C ASN A 154 10.50 24.83 7.56
N VAL A 155 9.46 25.20 8.32
CA VAL A 155 8.17 24.46 8.35
C VAL A 155 7.50 24.42 6.96
N ALA A 156 7.56 25.52 6.20
CA ALA A 156 6.94 25.58 4.87
C ALA A 156 7.65 24.69 3.85
N GLU A 157 8.99 24.68 3.88
CA GLU A 157 9.81 23.78 3.06
C GLU A 157 9.54 22.33 3.39
N ARG A 158 9.47 21.98 4.67
CA ARG A 158 9.13 20.62 5.11
C ARG A 158 7.72 20.20 4.67
N ALA A 159 6.74 21.08 4.81
CA ALA A 159 5.35 20.80 4.42
C ALA A 159 5.21 20.49 2.92
N ARG A 160 6.16 20.95 2.08
CA ARG A 160 6.12 20.76 0.63
C ARG A 160 6.15 19.29 0.20
N PHE A 161 6.82 18.43 0.95
CA PHE A 161 6.96 17.00 0.64
C PHE A 161 6.57 16.06 1.79
N ASP A 162 6.08 16.59 2.90
CA ASP A 162 5.78 15.79 4.10
C ASP A 162 4.82 14.63 3.83
N ASP A 163 3.79 14.86 3.02
CA ASP A 163 2.81 13.83 2.66
C ASP A 163 3.48 12.60 2.02
N THR A 164 4.42 12.78 1.12
CA THR A 164 5.10 11.68 0.42
C THR A 164 6.07 10.90 1.28
N THR A 165 6.51 11.46 2.42
CA THR A 165 7.36 10.74 3.40
C THR A 165 6.64 9.59 4.11
N LYS A 166 5.31 9.55 4.06
CA LYS A 166 4.50 8.49 4.67
C LYS A 166 4.58 7.15 3.92
N CYS A 167 5.23 7.12 2.75
CA CYS A 167 5.31 5.92 1.91
C CYS A 167 6.01 4.77 2.65
N ILE A 168 5.35 3.60 2.68
CA ILE A 168 5.84 2.36 3.31
C ILE A 168 6.26 1.29 2.28
N LEU A 169 6.36 1.64 1.00
CA LEU A 169 6.79 0.75 -0.09
C LEU A 169 5.96 -0.54 -0.22
N CYS A 170 4.67 -0.49 0.08
CA CYS A 170 3.78 -1.66 0.05
C CYS A 170 3.30 -2.05 -1.37
N ALA A 171 3.65 -1.30 -2.39
CA ALA A 171 3.24 -1.46 -3.78
C ALA A 171 1.72 -1.37 -4.07
N ALA A 172 0.85 -1.15 -3.07
CA ALA A 172 -0.60 -1.12 -3.27
C ALA A 172 -1.04 -0.09 -4.35
N CYS A 173 -0.44 1.08 -4.39
CA CYS A 173 -0.72 2.12 -5.39
C CYS A 173 -0.24 1.73 -6.80
N THR A 174 0.98 1.19 -6.92
CA THR A 174 1.55 0.73 -8.19
C THR A 174 0.73 -0.42 -8.76
N SER A 175 0.42 -1.38 -7.93
CA SER A 175 -0.40 -2.54 -8.26
C SER A 175 -1.89 -2.22 -8.51
N SER A 176 -2.37 -1.03 -8.16
CA SER A 176 -3.72 -0.55 -8.50
C SER A 176 -3.78 0.23 -9.81
N CYS A 177 -2.62 0.55 -10.38
CA CYS A 177 -2.55 1.35 -11.60
C CYS A 177 -2.79 0.50 -12.85
N PRO A 178 -3.84 0.77 -13.65
CA PRO A 178 -4.11 0.00 -14.87
C PRO A 178 -2.99 0.13 -15.91
N VAL A 179 -2.29 1.27 -15.95
CA VAL A 179 -1.16 1.46 -16.87
C VAL A 179 -0.01 0.52 -16.50
N PHE A 180 0.26 0.32 -15.23
CA PHE A 180 1.30 -0.59 -14.77
C PHE A 180 1.02 -2.05 -15.16
N TRP A 181 -0.27 -2.47 -15.15
CA TRP A 181 -0.63 -3.84 -15.54
C TRP A 181 -0.48 -4.13 -17.03
N THR A 182 -0.67 -3.11 -17.87
CA THR A 182 -0.72 -3.30 -19.32
C THR A 182 0.64 -3.17 -20.00
N ASP A 183 1.57 -2.43 -19.40
CA ASP A 183 2.80 -2.03 -20.08
C ASP A 183 4.08 -2.58 -19.42
N GLY A 184 4.10 -2.72 -18.09
CA GLY A 184 5.26 -3.24 -17.36
C GLY A 184 6.52 -2.36 -17.40
N GLN A 185 6.57 -1.35 -18.27
CA GLN A 185 7.70 -0.43 -18.42
C GLN A 185 7.53 0.85 -17.58
N TYR A 186 6.29 1.19 -17.22
CA TYR A 186 5.98 2.36 -16.43
C TYR A 186 6.57 2.27 -15.02
N PHE A 187 7.35 3.26 -14.60
CA PHE A 187 7.96 3.31 -13.25
C PHE A 187 6.96 3.09 -12.10
N GLY A 188 5.71 3.41 -12.33
CA GLY A 188 4.65 3.26 -11.34
C GLY A 188 4.54 4.42 -10.34
N PRO A 189 3.36 4.54 -9.73
CA PRO A 189 3.06 5.65 -8.82
C PRO A 189 4.01 5.74 -7.62
N ALA A 190 4.44 4.62 -7.05
CA ALA A 190 5.29 4.62 -5.85
C ALA A 190 6.69 5.19 -6.11
N ALA A 191 7.31 4.87 -7.27
CA ALA A 191 8.60 5.44 -7.65
C ALA A 191 8.50 6.96 -7.78
N ILE A 192 7.45 7.46 -8.45
CA ILE A 192 7.23 8.91 -8.62
C ILE A 192 6.99 9.61 -7.27
N VAL A 193 6.22 9.00 -6.34
CA VAL A 193 6.02 9.52 -4.98
C VAL A 193 7.35 9.62 -4.22
N ASN A 194 8.21 8.62 -4.36
CA ASN A 194 9.51 8.64 -3.69
C ASN A 194 10.50 9.61 -4.36
N ALA A 195 10.43 9.80 -5.66
CA ALA A 195 11.17 10.89 -6.34
C ALA A 195 10.67 12.27 -5.88
N HIS A 196 9.34 12.48 -5.81
CA HIS A 196 8.72 13.72 -5.36
C HIS A 196 9.28 14.18 -4.02
N ARG A 197 9.43 13.25 -3.06
CA ARG A 197 9.99 13.53 -1.75
C ARG A 197 11.33 14.26 -1.81
N PHE A 198 12.21 13.90 -2.73
CA PHE A 198 13.56 14.48 -2.85
C PHE A 198 13.62 15.63 -3.87
N ILE A 199 12.77 15.60 -4.91
CA ILE A 199 12.65 16.71 -5.86
C ILE A 199 12.26 18.01 -5.15
N PHE A 200 11.39 17.93 -4.16
CA PHE A 200 10.85 19.08 -3.43
C PHE A 200 11.47 19.29 -2.04
N ASP A 201 12.52 18.56 -1.69
CA ASP A 201 13.29 18.77 -0.46
C ASP A 201 14.31 19.89 -0.68
N SER A 202 14.18 21.00 0.04
CA SER A 202 15.07 22.17 -0.07
C SER A 202 16.54 21.89 0.27
N ARG A 203 16.83 20.72 0.84
CA ARG A 203 18.18 20.28 1.19
C ARG A 203 18.83 19.39 0.13
N ASP A 204 18.07 19.01 -0.91
CA ASP A 204 18.54 18.14 -2.00
C ASP A 204 18.97 18.98 -3.21
N ASP A 205 20.16 18.69 -3.76
CA ASP A 205 20.75 19.43 -4.88
C ASP A 205 20.57 18.72 -6.24
N GLU A 206 19.97 17.49 -6.26
CA GLU A 206 19.86 16.67 -7.47
C GLU A 206 18.39 16.50 -7.96
N ALA A 207 17.54 17.47 -7.65
CA ALA A 207 16.15 17.49 -8.14
C ALA A 207 16.08 17.38 -9.68
N LYS A 208 16.97 18.06 -10.40
CA LYS A 208 17.01 18.04 -11.87
C LYS A 208 17.28 16.66 -12.42
N VAL A 209 18.21 15.90 -11.85
CA VAL A 209 18.52 14.53 -12.29
C VAL A 209 17.29 13.64 -12.21
N ARG A 210 16.52 13.72 -11.12
CA ARG A 210 15.26 12.94 -10.97
C ARG A 210 14.17 13.40 -11.93
N LEU A 211 14.07 14.70 -12.19
CA LEU A 211 13.15 15.22 -13.19
C LEU A 211 13.51 14.72 -14.60
N ASP A 212 14.79 14.67 -14.95
CA ASP A 212 15.26 14.16 -16.24
C ASP A 212 14.97 12.64 -16.37
N ILE A 213 15.20 11.84 -15.32
CA ILE A 213 14.83 10.41 -15.28
C ILE A 213 13.32 10.26 -15.50
N LEU A 214 12.49 11.00 -14.78
CA LEU A 214 11.04 10.89 -14.85
C LEU A 214 10.42 11.51 -16.10
N ASN A 215 11.17 12.31 -16.85
CA ASN A 215 10.74 12.90 -18.13
C ASN A 215 10.81 11.89 -19.29
N ASP A 216 11.31 10.70 -19.08
CA ASP A 216 11.28 9.61 -20.05
C ASP A 216 9.85 9.26 -20.46
N LYS A 217 9.71 8.65 -21.66
CA LYS A 217 8.41 8.19 -22.18
C LYS A 217 7.71 7.19 -21.25
N GLU A 218 8.49 6.39 -20.48
CA GLU A 218 8.00 5.42 -19.49
C GLU A 218 7.86 6.03 -18.08
N GLY A 219 8.19 7.31 -17.94
CA GLY A 219 8.11 8.08 -16.71
C GLY A 219 6.71 8.63 -16.42
N VAL A 220 6.64 9.87 -15.92
CA VAL A 220 5.38 10.47 -15.44
C VAL A 220 4.30 10.64 -16.51
N TRP A 221 4.68 10.67 -17.80
CA TRP A 221 3.76 10.90 -18.92
C TRP A 221 2.84 9.70 -19.21
N ARG A 222 3.20 8.52 -18.72
CA ARG A 222 2.34 7.33 -18.76
C ARG A 222 1.12 7.46 -17.84
N CYS A 223 1.20 8.27 -16.79
CA CYS A 223 0.09 8.45 -15.85
C CYS A 223 -1.15 9.05 -16.53
N ARG A 224 -2.27 8.32 -16.48
CA ARG A 224 -3.58 8.70 -17.05
C ARG A 224 -4.53 9.31 -16.02
N THR A 225 -4.06 9.59 -14.80
CA THR A 225 -4.84 10.28 -13.75
C THR A 225 -6.15 9.53 -13.41
N THR A 226 -6.06 8.20 -13.22
CA THR A 226 -7.23 7.35 -12.89
C THR A 226 -7.59 7.35 -11.40
N PHE A 227 -6.78 7.98 -10.54
CA PHE A 227 -6.90 8.07 -9.08
C PHE A 227 -6.81 6.74 -8.30
N ASN A 228 -6.84 5.59 -8.94
CA ASN A 228 -6.75 4.28 -8.27
C ASN A 228 -5.58 4.17 -7.28
N CYS A 229 -4.46 4.82 -7.59
CA CYS A 229 -3.27 4.82 -6.73
C CYS A 229 -3.48 5.62 -5.43
N THR A 230 -4.19 6.75 -5.48
CA THR A 230 -4.56 7.53 -4.30
C THR A 230 -5.55 6.76 -3.43
N ASP A 231 -6.58 6.18 -4.04
CA ASP A 231 -7.61 5.40 -3.33
C ASP A 231 -7.05 4.15 -2.65
N ALA A 232 -6.04 3.52 -3.27
CA ALA A 232 -5.41 2.32 -2.73
C ALA A 232 -4.35 2.59 -1.67
N CYS A 233 -3.93 3.83 -1.45
CA CYS A 233 -2.85 4.14 -0.53
C CYS A 233 -3.27 3.93 0.93
N PRO A 234 -2.71 2.93 1.66
CA PRO A 234 -3.09 2.67 3.05
C PRO A 234 -2.57 3.74 4.03
N ARG A 235 -1.72 4.67 3.55
CA ARG A 235 -1.15 5.79 4.30
C ARG A 235 -1.82 7.12 4.00
N GLY A 236 -2.82 7.14 3.10
CA GLY A 236 -3.54 8.35 2.73
C GLY A 236 -2.70 9.38 1.99
N ILE A 237 -1.69 8.94 1.23
CA ILE A 237 -0.87 9.84 0.41
C ILE A 237 -1.68 10.29 -0.80
N GLU A 238 -1.67 11.58 -1.09
CA GLU A 238 -2.23 12.18 -2.30
C GLU A 238 -1.38 11.87 -3.54
N VAL A 239 -1.29 10.57 -3.89
CA VAL A 239 -0.37 10.03 -4.91
C VAL A 239 -0.54 10.73 -6.25
N THR A 240 -1.79 10.92 -6.70
CA THR A 240 -2.09 11.57 -7.98
C THR A 240 -1.66 13.04 -7.99
N LYS A 241 -1.79 13.74 -6.84
CA LYS A 241 -1.30 15.11 -6.67
C LYS A 241 0.21 15.16 -6.78
N ALA A 242 0.93 14.28 -6.10
CA ALA A 242 2.40 14.21 -6.18
C ALA A 242 2.88 14.00 -7.63
N ILE A 243 2.23 13.11 -8.39
CA ILE A 243 2.53 12.89 -9.81
C ILE A 243 2.27 14.16 -10.63
N ALA A 244 1.16 14.87 -10.39
CA ALA A 244 0.84 16.11 -11.09
C ALA A 244 1.87 17.22 -10.82
N GLU A 245 2.34 17.33 -9.58
CA GLU A 245 3.38 18.30 -9.20
C GLU A 245 4.72 18.00 -9.88
N VAL A 246 5.12 16.72 -9.98
CA VAL A 246 6.32 16.34 -10.74
C VAL A 246 6.17 16.68 -12.23
N LYS A 247 5.00 16.41 -12.85
CA LYS A 247 4.73 16.85 -14.24
C LYS A 247 4.88 18.36 -14.41
N GLN A 248 4.35 19.14 -13.47
CA GLN A 248 4.47 20.60 -13.51
C GLN A 248 5.93 21.07 -13.35
N ALA A 249 6.69 20.41 -12.47
CA ALA A 249 8.12 20.72 -12.29
C ALA A 249 8.92 20.44 -13.56
N ILE A 250 8.67 19.34 -14.25
CA ILE A 250 9.29 19.03 -15.56
C ILE A 250 8.95 20.12 -16.59
N MET A 251 7.67 20.50 -16.73
CA MET A 251 7.24 21.54 -17.68
C MET A 251 7.86 22.91 -17.38
N ARG A 252 8.11 23.23 -16.12
CA ARG A 252 8.74 24.49 -15.70
C ARG A 252 10.27 24.44 -15.73
N GLY A 253 10.87 23.25 -15.86
CA GLY A 253 12.32 23.02 -15.74
C GLY A 253 12.89 23.22 -14.33
N ARG A 254 12.01 23.23 -13.31
CA ARG A 254 12.38 23.42 -11.89
C ARG A 254 11.28 22.91 -10.95
N PRO A 255 11.62 22.53 -9.69
CA PRO A 255 10.67 22.20 -8.63
C PRO A 255 9.73 23.34 -8.26
#